data_75c5625a5f7a8138377d1bc2b1b605df
#
_entry.id   75c5625a5f7a8138377d1bc2b1b605df
#
_cell.length_a   1.000
_cell.length_b   1.000
_cell.length_c   1.000
_cell.angle_alpha   90.00
_cell.angle_beta   90.00
_cell.angle_gamma   90.00
#
_symmetry.space_group_name_H-M   'P 1'
#
loop_
_entity.id
_entity.type
_entity.pdbx_description
1 polymer ?
#
loop_
_entity_poly.entity_id
_entity_poly.type
_entity_poly.pdbx_seq_one_letter_code
_entity_poly.pdbx_strand_id
1 'polypeptide(L)'
;MKEQKVSISRQTFRLLGRAIMVFMNSPVGGRARLLGLSLLLLMLCINGMNVINSYVGRYFMSAIESRDTAGFVRYAWLYAGVFAGSTLVAVFFRFSEERLGLLWRDYLTHRSVGRYIDQRIYLHLGSTAGITNPDQRMSEDIKQLTTTTLSFLLMILNGTLTAISFSGVLWAISPKL
;
A
#
# COMPACT_ATOMS: atom_id res chain seq x y z
N MET A 1 -17.00 10.72 -27.19
CA MET A 1 -16.43 9.54 -26.51
C MET A 1 -17.33 9.22 -25.32
N LYS A 2 -18.09 8.11 -25.36
CA LYS A 2 -18.90 7.67 -24.21
C LYS A 2 -17.95 7.03 -23.18
N GLU A 3 -17.78 7.66 -22.03
CA GLU A 3 -17.15 7.03 -20.87
C GLU A 3 -17.93 5.76 -20.53
N GLN A 4 -17.36 4.61 -20.80
CA GLN A 4 -17.87 3.36 -20.26
C GLN A 4 -17.67 3.41 -18.75
N LYS A 5 -18.75 3.68 -18.00
CA LYS A 5 -18.77 3.43 -16.56
C LYS A 5 -18.44 1.94 -16.33
N VAL A 6 -17.20 1.66 -15.97
CA VAL A 6 -16.78 0.33 -15.54
C VAL A 6 -17.51 0.06 -14.23
N SER A 7 -18.58 -0.68 -14.32
CA SER A 7 -19.28 -1.21 -13.15
C SER A 7 -18.30 -2.12 -12.41
N ILE A 8 -17.96 -1.77 -11.16
CA ILE A 8 -17.15 -2.61 -10.28
C ILE A 8 -17.98 -3.85 -9.96
N SER A 9 -17.85 -4.86 -10.80
CA SER A 9 -18.58 -6.12 -10.72
C SER A 9 -17.85 -7.09 -9.77
N ARG A 10 -18.59 -8.02 -9.16
CA ARG A 10 -18.01 -9.17 -8.43
C ARG A 10 -16.99 -9.95 -9.26
N GLN A 11 -17.09 -9.90 -10.59
CA GLN A 11 -16.13 -10.49 -11.52
C GLN A 11 -14.78 -9.78 -11.47
N THR A 12 -14.75 -8.45 -11.35
CA THR A 12 -13.52 -7.66 -11.26
C THR A 12 -12.72 -8.04 -10.02
N PHE A 13 -13.37 -8.16 -8.86
CA PHE A 13 -12.73 -8.61 -7.63
C PHE A 13 -12.18 -10.04 -7.72
N ARG A 14 -12.91 -10.95 -8.37
CA ARG A 14 -12.42 -12.33 -8.60
C ARG A 14 -11.20 -12.38 -9.51
N LEU A 15 -11.20 -11.58 -10.58
CA LEU A 15 -10.06 -11.49 -11.50
C LEU A 15 -8.84 -10.89 -10.80
N LEU A 16 -9.04 -9.87 -9.99
CA LEU A 16 -7.99 -9.22 -9.21
C LEU A 16 -7.39 -10.16 -8.17
N GLY A 17 -8.24 -10.86 -7.41
CA GLY A 17 -7.79 -11.88 -6.46
C GLY A 17 -7.03 -13.03 -7.14
N ARG A 18 -7.48 -13.46 -8.32
CA ARG A 18 -6.78 -14.47 -9.12
C ARG A 18 -5.42 -13.97 -9.60
N ALA A 19 -5.33 -12.72 -10.06
CA ALA A 19 -4.06 -12.11 -10.48
C ALA A 19 -3.05 -12.04 -9.33
N ILE A 20 -3.48 -11.65 -8.14
CA ILE A 20 -2.66 -11.63 -6.93
C ILE A 20 -2.22 -13.05 -6.55
N MET A 21 -3.13 -14.01 -6.54
CA MET A 21 -2.82 -15.41 -6.18
C MET A 21 -1.80 -16.03 -7.16
N VAL A 22 -1.96 -15.78 -8.46
CA VAL A 22 -1.03 -16.24 -9.49
C VAL A 22 0.35 -15.59 -9.31
N PHE A 23 0.41 -14.31 -8.96
CA PHE A 23 1.67 -13.62 -8.65
C PHE A 23 2.34 -14.19 -7.40
N MET A 24 1.60 -14.40 -6.33
CA MET A 24 2.11 -14.96 -5.08
C MET A 24 2.63 -16.41 -5.22
N ASN A 25 2.09 -17.17 -6.17
CA ASN A 25 2.51 -18.55 -6.48
C ASN A 25 3.49 -18.64 -7.66
N SER A 26 4.00 -17.51 -8.15
CA SER A 26 4.99 -17.45 -9.23
C SER A 26 6.41 -17.78 -8.73
N PRO A 27 7.39 -17.99 -9.61
CA PRO A 27 8.81 -18.16 -9.24
C PRO A 27 9.38 -17.01 -8.41
N VAL A 28 8.82 -15.79 -8.56
CA VAL A 28 9.18 -14.61 -7.77
C VAL A 28 8.33 -14.46 -6.49
N GLY A 29 7.40 -15.37 -6.26
CA GLY A 29 6.44 -15.36 -5.15
C GLY A 29 7.09 -15.35 -3.76
N GLY A 30 8.26 -15.97 -3.59
CA GLY A 30 9.03 -15.93 -2.35
C GLY A 30 9.42 -14.51 -1.95
N ARG A 31 9.97 -13.74 -2.91
CA ARG A 31 10.31 -12.32 -2.71
C ARG A 31 9.07 -11.45 -2.52
N ALA A 32 8.00 -11.73 -3.26
CA ALA A 32 6.73 -11.03 -3.11
C ALA A 32 6.12 -11.21 -1.72
N ARG A 33 6.14 -12.43 -1.17
CA ARG A 33 5.67 -12.72 0.20
C ARG A 33 6.51 -12.02 1.26
N LEU A 34 7.84 -12.03 1.11
CA LEU A 34 8.73 -11.34 2.04
C LEU A 34 8.45 -9.82 2.06
N LEU A 35 8.35 -9.19 0.89
CA LEU A 35 8.00 -7.77 0.77
C LEU A 35 6.59 -7.48 1.29
N GLY A 36 5.62 -8.34 1.01
CA GLY A 36 4.27 -8.22 1.55
C GLY A 36 4.24 -8.30 3.08
N LEU A 37 4.99 -9.26 3.66
CA LEU A 37 5.12 -9.38 5.11
C LEU A 37 5.81 -8.17 5.73
N SER A 38 6.89 -7.67 5.09
CA SER A 38 7.57 -6.46 5.56
C SER A 38 6.66 -5.23 5.53
N LEU A 39 5.81 -5.10 4.50
CA LEU A 39 4.81 -4.04 4.43
C LEU A 39 3.79 -4.13 5.56
N LEU A 40 3.29 -5.33 5.87
CA LEU A 40 2.36 -5.52 6.99
C LEU A 40 3.02 -5.16 8.34
N LEU A 41 4.25 -5.59 8.57
CA LEU A 41 4.99 -5.24 9.78
C LEU A 41 5.24 -3.74 9.89
N LEU A 42 5.69 -3.09 8.82
CA LEU A 42 5.91 -1.65 8.78
C LEU A 42 4.60 -0.87 8.99
N MET A 43 3.49 -1.35 8.43
CA MET A 43 2.17 -0.75 8.63
C MET A 43 1.71 -0.85 10.10
N LEU A 44 1.95 -1.98 10.77
CA LEU A 44 1.72 -2.12 12.20
C LEU A 44 2.61 -1.18 13.02
N CYS A 45 3.89 -1.05 12.64
CA CYS A 45 4.81 -0.09 13.27
C CYS A 45 4.30 1.36 13.10
N ILE A 46 3.85 1.77 11.93
CA ILE A 46 3.29 3.11 11.69
C ILE A 46 2.08 3.35 12.59
N ASN A 47 1.15 2.39 12.65
CA ASN A 47 -0.02 2.51 13.52
C ASN A 47 0.37 2.58 15.01
N GLY A 48 1.33 1.76 15.45
CA GLY A 48 1.88 1.82 16.81
C GLY A 48 2.52 3.18 17.12
N MET A 49 3.33 3.72 16.19
CA MET A 49 3.94 5.04 16.35
C MET A 49 2.90 6.16 16.39
N ASN A 50 1.80 6.06 15.62
CA ASN A 50 0.70 7.02 15.69
C ASN A 50 0.02 7.01 17.07
N VAL A 51 -0.19 5.84 17.66
CA VAL A 51 -0.72 5.71 19.01
C VAL A 51 0.24 6.33 20.03
N ILE A 52 1.54 6.01 19.98
CA ILE A 52 2.57 6.59 20.85
C ILE A 52 2.59 8.11 20.70
N ASN A 53 2.57 8.60 19.47
CA ASN A 53 2.55 10.04 19.18
C ASN A 53 1.33 10.74 19.81
N SER A 54 0.18 10.08 19.81
CA SER A 54 -1.06 10.56 20.43
C SER A 54 -0.89 10.71 21.96
N TYR A 55 -0.27 9.72 22.62
CA TYR A 55 0.00 9.79 24.07
C TYR A 55 1.05 10.84 24.41
N VAL A 56 2.17 10.88 23.70
CA VAL A 56 3.24 11.86 23.92
C VAL A 56 2.72 13.28 23.69
N GLY A 57 1.92 13.49 22.62
CA GLY A 57 1.29 14.77 22.34
C GLY A 57 0.37 15.23 23.45
N ARG A 58 -0.39 14.33 24.07
CA ARG A 58 -1.23 14.65 25.23
C ARG A 58 -0.40 15.11 26.44
N TYR A 59 0.67 14.39 26.78
CA TYR A 59 1.54 14.79 27.90
C TYR A 59 2.28 16.10 27.61
N PHE A 60 2.68 16.33 26.38
CA PHE A 60 3.27 17.58 25.95
C PHE A 60 2.30 18.77 26.16
N MET A 61 1.05 18.62 25.73
CA MET A 61 0.02 19.66 25.95
C MET A 61 -0.27 19.89 27.42
N SER A 62 -0.35 18.83 28.23
CA SER A 62 -0.54 18.96 29.69
C SER A 62 0.62 19.68 30.38
N ALA A 63 1.86 19.48 29.93
CA ALA A 63 3.01 20.20 30.46
C ALA A 63 2.98 21.71 30.16
N ILE A 64 2.43 22.08 28.97
CA ILE A 64 2.20 23.50 28.63
C ILE A 64 1.14 24.10 29.55
N GLU A 65 0.01 23.40 29.72
CA GLU A 65 -1.12 23.87 30.53
C GLU A 65 -0.72 24.08 31.99
N SER A 66 0.06 23.15 32.56
CA SER A 66 0.58 23.22 33.92
C SER A 66 1.79 24.15 34.10
N ARG A 67 2.28 24.77 33.01
CA ARG A 67 3.50 25.61 32.99
C ARG A 67 4.75 24.90 33.54
N ASP A 68 4.79 23.57 33.41
CA ASP A 68 5.95 22.78 33.81
C ASP A 68 7.02 22.84 32.71
N THR A 69 8.02 23.70 32.89
CA THR A 69 9.12 23.88 31.95
C THR A 69 10.01 22.65 31.82
N ALA A 70 10.23 21.89 32.88
CA ALA A 70 11.04 20.69 32.83
C ALA A 70 10.33 19.55 32.10
N GLY A 71 9.04 19.35 32.38
CA GLY A 71 8.17 18.42 31.65
C GLY A 71 8.05 18.79 30.16
N PHE A 72 7.88 20.08 29.87
CA PHE A 72 7.81 20.56 28.48
C PHE A 72 9.06 20.17 27.68
N VAL A 73 10.26 20.47 28.16
CA VAL A 73 11.52 20.16 27.47
C VAL A 73 11.66 18.63 27.27
N ARG A 74 11.34 17.84 28.29
CA ARG A 74 11.39 16.37 28.22
C ARG A 74 10.44 15.83 27.16
N TYR A 75 9.19 16.25 27.15
CA TYR A 75 8.18 15.78 26.17
C TYR A 75 8.42 16.33 24.76
N ALA A 76 9.02 17.53 24.63
CA ALA A 76 9.45 18.07 23.34
C ALA A 76 10.50 17.16 22.67
N TRP A 77 11.53 16.72 23.43
CA TRP A 77 12.52 15.78 22.89
C TRP A 77 11.94 14.40 22.58
N LEU A 78 11.04 13.91 23.44
CA LEU A 78 10.32 12.65 23.16
C LEU A 78 9.48 12.77 21.88
N TYR A 79 8.76 13.85 21.71
CA TYR A 79 7.93 14.11 20.53
C TYR A 79 8.81 14.16 19.25
N ALA A 80 9.93 14.88 19.29
CA ALA A 80 10.88 14.95 18.20
C ALA A 80 11.46 13.56 17.87
N GLY A 81 11.79 12.75 18.87
CA GLY A 81 12.28 11.39 18.69
C GLY A 81 11.24 10.45 18.06
N VAL A 82 9.99 10.49 18.52
CA VAL A 82 8.88 9.72 17.94
C VAL A 82 8.61 10.15 16.50
N PHE A 83 8.66 11.45 16.24
CA PHE A 83 8.48 11.98 14.86
C PHE A 83 9.59 11.50 13.93
N ALA A 84 10.85 11.58 14.34
CA ALA A 84 11.99 11.07 13.57
C ALA A 84 11.87 9.55 13.31
N GLY A 85 11.53 8.78 14.34
CA GLY A 85 11.30 7.34 14.21
C GLY A 85 10.17 7.00 13.25
N SER A 86 9.02 7.68 13.35
CA SER A 86 7.89 7.46 12.44
C SER A 86 8.22 7.83 11.00
N THR A 87 9.03 8.88 10.79
CA THR A 87 9.51 9.24 9.46
C THR A 87 10.39 8.14 8.85
N LEU A 88 11.32 7.58 9.62
CA LEU A 88 12.16 6.47 9.15
C LEU A 88 11.30 5.25 8.76
N VAL A 89 10.36 4.87 9.61
CA VAL A 89 9.44 3.74 9.32
C VAL A 89 8.62 4.01 8.05
N ALA A 90 8.13 5.24 7.87
CA ALA A 90 7.39 5.63 6.68
C ALA A 90 8.23 5.55 5.39
N VAL A 91 9.51 5.94 5.45
CA VAL A 91 10.44 5.81 4.31
C VAL A 91 10.65 4.34 3.93
N PHE A 92 10.89 3.46 4.92
CA PHE A 92 11.02 2.01 4.66
C PHE A 92 9.73 1.39 4.13
N PHE A 93 8.57 1.83 4.62
CA PHE A 93 7.27 1.41 4.10
C PHE A 93 7.13 1.77 2.62
N ARG A 94 7.41 3.02 2.27
CA ARG A 94 7.33 3.51 0.89
C ARG A 94 8.29 2.77 -0.04
N PHE A 95 9.52 2.55 0.41
CA PHE A 95 10.50 1.76 -0.34
C PHE A 95 10.02 0.32 -0.60
N SER A 96 9.47 -0.33 0.42
CA SER A 96 8.96 -1.71 0.29
C SER A 96 7.74 -1.78 -0.63
N GLU A 97 6.84 -0.78 -0.58
CA GLU A 97 5.69 -0.63 -1.49
C GLU A 97 6.15 -0.53 -2.94
N GLU A 98 7.08 0.37 -3.23
CA GLU A 98 7.61 0.56 -4.58
C GLU A 98 8.31 -0.69 -5.11
N ARG A 99 9.09 -1.36 -4.28
CA ARG A 99 9.77 -2.62 -4.64
C ARG A 99 8.77 -3.73 -4.96
N LEU A 100 7.70 -3.87 -4.19
CA LEU A 100 6.66 -4.85 -4.45
C LEU A 100 5.90 -4.52 -5.75
N GLY A 101 5.59 -3.24 -5.97
CA GLY A 101 4.95 -2.77 -7.20
C GLY A 101 5.79 -3.04 -8.45
N LEU A 102 7.10 -2.76 -8.39
CA LEU A 102 8.04 -3.04 -9.47
C LEU A 102 8.17 -4.54 -9.75
N LEU A 103 8.26 -5.37 -8.71
CA LEU A 103 8.34 -6.82 -8.85
C LEU A 103 7.09 -7.41 -9.51
N TRP A 104 5.92 -6.90 -9.14
CA TRP A 104 4.65 -7.33 -9.73
C TRP A 104 4.52 -6.88 -11.19
N ARG A 105 4.88 -5.62 -11.47
CA ARG A 105 4.90 -5.08 -12.83
C ARG A 105 5.83 -5.87 -13.75
N ASP A 106 7.06 -6.12 -13.31
CA ASP A 106 8.06 -6.88 -14.06
C ASP A 106 7.54 -8.29 -14.40
N TYR A 107 7.01 -9.01 -13.41
CA TYR A 107 6.41 -10.33 -13.62
C TYR A 107 5.26 -10.31 -14.64
N LEU A 108 4.33 -9.36 -14.54
CA LEU A 108 3.21 -9.27 -15.47
C LEU A 108 3.66 -8.87 -16.87
N THR A 109 4.63 -7.98 -17.00
CA THR A 109 5.18 -7.55 -18.29
C THR A 109 5.83 -8.74 -18.99
N HIS A 110 6.73 -9.45 -18.34
CA HIS A 110 7.37 -10.64 -18.92
C HIS A 110 6.35 -11.70 -19.34
N ARG A 111 5.36 -11.96 -18.51
CA ARG A 111 4.31 -12.93 -18.81
C ARG A 111 3.43 -12.52 -19.98
N SER A 112 3.12 -11.23 -20.11
CA SER A 112 2.29 -10.71 -21.20
C SER A 112 3.05 -10.69 -22.51
N VAL A 113 4.30 -10.25 -22.51
CA VAL A 113 5.18 -10.26 -23.69
C VAL A 113 5.43 -11.69 -24.17
N GLY A 114 5.73 -12.63 -23.24
CA GLY A 114 5.89 -14.02 -23.62
C GLY A 114 4.66 -14.58 -24.36
N ARG A 115 3.46 -14.36 -23.82
CA ARG A 115 2.20 -14.78 -24.50
C ARG A 115 1.97 -14.10 -25.84
N TYR A 116 2.29 -12.82 -25.93
CA TYR A 116 2.14 -12.03 -27.15
C TYR A 116 3.00 -12.60 -28.29
N ILE A 117 4.24 -13.02 -27.98
CA ILE A 117 5.17 -13.62 -28.93
C ILE A 117 4.82 -15.08 -29.23
N ASP A 118 4.63 -15.92 -28.19
CA ASP A 118 4.39 -17.36 -28.33
C ASP A 118 3.10 -17.67 -29.12
N GLN A 119 2.05 -16.91 -28.90
CA GLN A 119 0.76 -17.06 -29.56
C GLN A 119 0.67 -16.29 -30.89
N ARG A 120 1.76 -15.67 -31.35
CA ARG A 120 1.82 -14.85 -32.59
C ARG A 120 0.68 -13.83 -32.70
N ILE A 121 0.24 -13.27 -31.55
CA ILE A 121 -0.88 -12.33 -31.47
C ILE A 121 -0.64 -11.10 -32.35
N TYR A 122 0.63 -10.71 -32.52
CA TYR A 122 1.03 -9.58 -33.37
C TYR A 122 0.60 -9.75 -34.83
N LEU A 123 0.45 -10.99 -35.33
CA LEU A 123 -0.01 -11.25 -36.69
C LEU A 123 -1.52 -10.95 -36.89
N HIS A 124 -2.30 -11.11 -35.84
CA HIS A 124 -3.75 -10.94 -35.87
C HIS A 124 -4.21 -9.52 -35.49
N LEU A 125 -3.43 -8.80 -34.69
CA LEU A 125 -3.77 -7.44 -34.24
C LEU A 125 -3.69 -6.39 -35.36
N GLY A 126 -2.79 -6.56 -36.34
CA GLY A 126 -2.62 -5.61 -37.46
C GLY A 126 -3.80 -5.52 -38.43
N SER A 127 -4.64 -6.56 -38.49
CA SER A 127 -5.71 -6.64 -39.47
C SER A 127 -7.13 -6.41 -38.95
N THR A 128 -7.36 -6.56 -37.63
CA THR A 128 -8.75 -6.68 -37.13
C THR A 128 -9.11 -5.72 -35.97
N ALA A 129 -8.17 -5.18 -35.25
CA ALA A 129 -8.48 -4.55 -33.94
C ALA A 129 -8.34 -3.02 -33.87
N GLY A 130 -7.79 -2.34 -34.87
CA GLY A 130 -7.62 -0.87 -34.84
C GLY A 130 -6.83 -0.35 -33.64
N ILE A 131 -6.05 -1.22 -32.98
CA ILE A 131 -5.25 -0.88 -31.80
C ILE A 131 -3.91 -0.34 -32.30
N THR A 132 -3.70 0.95 -32.12
CA THR A 132 -2.43 1.63 -32.40
C THR A 132 -1.49 1.40 -31.21
N ASN A 133 -0.25 0.96 -31.50
CA ASN A 133 0.84 0.74 -30.53
C ASN A 133 0.47 -0.22 -29.38
N PRO A 134 0.21 -1.50 -29.65
CA PRO A 134 -0.22 -2.48 -28.63
C PRO A 134 0.84 -2.72 -27.55
N ASP A 135 2.12 -2.62 -27.87
CA ASP A 135 3.27 -2.73 -26.97
C ASP A 135 3.30 -1.62 -25.91
N GLN A 136 3.16 -0.37 -26.34
CA GLN A 136 3.10 0.78 -25.44
C GLN A 136 1.89 0.70 -24.51
N ARG A 137 0.72 0.37 -25.06
CA ARG A 137 -0.52 0.27 -24.31
C ARG A 137 -0.46 -0.84 -23.26
N MET A 138 0.08 -2.01 -23.65
CA MET A 138 0.26 -3.13 -22.74
C MET A 138 1.19 -2.78 -21.57
N SER A 139 2.30 -2.07 -21.82
CA SER A 139 3.22 -1.63 -20.77
C SER A 139 2.58 -0.60 -19.81
N GLU A 140 1.79 0.33 -20.35
CA GLU A 140 1.14 1.39 -19.59
C GLU A 140 -0.03 0.85 -18.76
N ASP A 141 -0.86 0.00 -19.34
CA ASP A 141 -1.99 -0.65 -18.66
C ASP A 141 -1.51 -1.55 -17.51
N ILE A 142 -0.42 -2.31 -17.70
CA ILE A 142 0.17 -3.14 -16.64
C ILE A 142 0.70 -2.26 -15.50
N LYS A 143 1.40 -1.16 -15.81
CA LYS A 143 1.87 -0.20 -14.81
C LYS A 143 0.72 0.35 -14.00
N GLN A 144 -0.32 0.84 -14.66
CA GLN A 144 -1.47 1.43 -14.00
C GLN A 144 -2.22 0.40 -13.16
N LEU A 145 -2.44 -0.79 -13.68
CA LEU A 145 -3.09 -1.88 -12.96
C LEU A 145 -2.34 -2.23 -11.68
N THR A 146 -1.03 -2.48 -11.77
CA THR A 146 -0.23 -2.89 -10.60
C THR A 146 -0.16 -1.80 -9.54
N THR A 147 0.09 -0.55 -9.95
CA THR A 147 0.20 0.58 -9.01
C THR A 147 -1.13 0.86 -8.33
N THR A 148 -2.21 0.99 -9.11
CA THR A 148 -3.53 1.31 -8.56
C THR A 148 -4.05 0.20 -7.65
N THR A 149 -3.87 -1.06 -8.04
CA THR A 149 -4.32 -2.20 -7.24
C THR A 149 -3.56 -2.29 -5.92
N LEU A 150 -2.23 -2.17 -5.96
CA LEU A 150 -1.41 -2.24 -4.75
C LEU A 150 -1.75 -1.10 -3.80
N SER A 151 -1.78 0.14 -4.29
CA SER A 151 -2.13 1.30 -3.46
C SER A 151 -3.54 1.18 -2.86
N PHE A 152 -4.51 0.67 -3.62
CA PHE A 152 -5.87 0.46 -3.14
C PHE A 152 -5.93 -0.59 -2.01
N LEU A 153 -5.23 -1.72 -2.17
CA LEU A 153 -5.15 -2.76 -1.14
C LEU A 153 -4.49 -2.24 0.14
N LEU A 154 -3.37 -1.54 0.01
CA LEU A 154 -2.65 -0.97 1.15
C LEU A 154 -3.48 0.11 1.85
N MET A 155 -4.23 0.93 1.10
CA MET A 155 -5.12 1.94 1.66
C MET A 155 -6.23 1.31 2.51
N ILE A 156 -6.89 0.24 2.02
CA ILE A 156 -7.93 -0.47 2.78
C ILE A 156 -7.33 -1.10 4.04
N LEU A 157 -6.20 -1.79 3.92
CA LEU A 157 -5.52 -2.41 5.06
C LEU A 157 -5.13 -1.36 6.10
N ASN A 158 -4.51 -0.26 5.68
CA ASN A 158 -4.11 0.81 6.58
C ASN A 158 -5.31 1.46 7.27
N GLY A 159 -6.37 1.77 6.53
CA GLY A 159 -7.60 2.34 7.10
C GLY A 159 -8.24 1.41 8.14
N THR A 160 -8.30 0.10 7.85
CA THR A 160 -8.82 -0.91 8.78
C THR A 160 -7.97 -1.02 10.04
N LEU A 161 -6.64 -1.09 9.91
CA LEU A 161 -5.72 -1.15 11.05
C LEU A 161 -5.81 0.12 11.90
N THR A 162 -5.86 1.28 11.27
CA THR A 162 -6.01 2.56 11.96
C THR A 162 -7.33 2.61 12.74
N ALA A 163 -8.44 2.23 12.12
CA ALA A 163 -9.74 2.18 12.79
C ALA A 163 -9.73 1.25 14.02
N ILE A 164 -9.16 0.05 13.88
CA ILE A 164 -9.04 -0.92 14.99
C ILE A 164 -8.15 -0.35 16.10
N SER A 165 -6.99 0.22 15.75
CA SER A 165 -6.02 0.76 16.71
C SER A 165 -6.64 1.90 17.54
N PHE A 166 -7.28 2.87 16.89
CA PHE A 166 -7.91 3.99 17.60
C PHE A 166 -9.16 3.60 18.34
N SER A 167 -9.95 2.65 17.85
CA SER A 167 -11.07 2.09 18.61
C SER A 167 -10.58 1.41 19.90
N GLY A 168 -9.47 0.68 19.84
CA GLY A 168 -8.86 0.09 21.03
C GLY A 168 -8.35 1.15 22.02
N VAL A 169 -7.75 2.22 21.53
CA VAL A 169 -7.29 3.34 22.38
C VAL A 169 -8.49 4.03 23.07
N LEU A 170 -9.57 4.30 22.32
CA LEU A 170 -10.78 4.91 22.88
C LEU A 170 -11.42 4.01 23.95
N TRP A 171 -11.51 2.72 23.68
CA TRP A 171 -12.02 1.75 24.65
C TRP A 171 -11.19 1.70 25.96
N ALA A 172 -9.85 1.79 25.81
CA ALA A 172 -8.95 1.81 26.97
C ALA A 172 -9.07 3.10 27.81
N ILE A 173 -9.41 4.24 27.19
CA ILE A 173 -9.55 5.53 27.86
C ILE A 173 -10.93 5.67 28.52
N SER A 174 -11.99 5.19 27.91
CA SER A 174 -13.36 5.32 28.40
C SER A 174 -14.15 4.02 28.18
N PRO A 175 -14.02 3.03 29.08
CA PRO A 175 -14.74 1.76 28.95
C PRO A 175 -16.26 1.86 29.20
N LYS A 176 -16.78 3.07 29.49
CA LYS A 176 -18.21 3.34 29.76
C LYS A 176 -18.90 4.11 28.61
N LEU A 177 -18.27 4.28 27.49
CA LEU A 177 -18.89 4.69 26.24
C LEU A 177 -19.30 3.46 25.42
#